data_e4798d4fa8974f0125f28c4c04658a76
#
_entry.id   e4798d4fa8974f0125f28c4c04658a76
#
_cell.length_a   1.000
_cell.length_b   1.000
_cell.length_c   1.000
_cell.angle_alpha   90.00
_cell.angle_beta   90.00
_cell.angle_gamma   90.00
#
_symmetry.space_group_name_H-M   'P 1'
#
loop_
_entity.id
_entity.type
_entity.pdbx_description
1 polymer ?
#
loop_
_entity_poly.entity_id
_entity_poly.type
_entity_poly.pdbx_seq_one_letter_code
_entity_poly.pdbx_strand_id
1 'polypeptide(L)'
;MSDSDASFRLAVVTPGGKDGRQSFPNGAGRLGDPGHLPVNFHAYAACTWGSYLSGDGAMLEESHVLLLIGSKMERAEALLRRLKDAGKKVVITIKETGLQQIGGHFQKFENWSAFKRICALAHGALATTYDTEPLYLAANRNLPVLFLPPPYPVEEWDLSSPEKSGIFIGTRQLFVTSRNHALALVMVSPLAAEMNEPVTVISGRASDLPPVKRVLNKLVDYSHDWHRRFAETAPQMRVISRQMPAQEYLRTMAGHKLVFQLDQSSVPGQVAGDALLCRIPCVGGNGTAERIIFPDLCGHGRTAEEILGLCRRLLGDKSYFEEVVRRSVELACEKMSYSAARKSLSLFWVSL
;
A
#
# COMPACT_ATOMS: atom_id res chain seq x y z
N MET A 1 1.89 -28.64 7.05
CA MET A 1 0.98 -28.07 6.04
C MET A 1 0.09 -29.22 5.56
N SER A 2 -1.23 -29.08 5.65
CA SER A 2 -2.14 -30.09 5.09
C SER A 2 -2.14 -29.97 3.55
N ASP A 3 -2.31 -31.07 2.82
CA ASP A 3 -2.35 -31.10 1.35
C ASP A 3 -3.37 -30.12 0.72
N SER A 4 -4.36 -29.66 1.48
CA SER A 4 -5.36 -28.67 1.05
C SER A 4 -4.78 -27.25 0.88
N ASP A 5 -3.72 -26.88 1.58
CA ASP A 5 -3.11 -25.54 1.50
C ASP A 5 -2.28 -25.35 0.20
N ALA A 6 -1.79 -26.42 -0.41
CA ALA A 6 -1.01 -26.38 -1.63
C ALA A 6 -1.84 -26.12 -2.90
N SER A 7 -3.17 -26.27 -2.83
CA SER A 7 -4.08 -26.20 -3.98
C SER A 7 -4.73 -24.82 -4.21
N PHE A 8 -4.76 -23.92 -3.20
CA PHE A 8 -5.41 -22.63 -3.32
C PHE A 8 -4.52 -21.61 -4.04
N ARG A 9 -4.89 -21.26 -5.26
CA ARG A 9 -4.20 -20.26 -6.11
C ARG A 9 -5.21 -19.19 -6.51
N LEU A 10 -4.81 -17.92 -6.42
CA LEU A 10 -5.64 -16.76 -6.68
C LEU A 10 -5.15 -15.99 -7.90
N ALA A 11 -6.00 -15.79 -8.89
CA ALA A 11 -5.77 -14.80 -9.93
C ALA A 11 -6.24 -13.43 -9.46
N VAL A 12 -5.38 -12.43 -9.50
CA VAL A 12 -5.74 -11.03 -9.27
C VAL A 12 -5.87 -10.33 -10.62
N VAL A 13 -7.05 -9.80 -10.92
CA VAL A 13 -7.38 -9.26 -12.24
C VAL A 13 -7.77 -7.79 -12.17
N THR A 14 -7.12 -6.93 -12.96
CA THR A 14 -7.47 -5.52 -13.08
C THR A 14 -8.00 -5.20 -14.49
N PRO A 15 -9.28 -4.83 -14.64
CA PRO A 15 -9.84 -4.48 -15.95
C PRO A 15 -9.17 -3.25 -16.55
N GLY A 16 -8.67 -3.35 -17.77
CA GLY A 16 -8.11 -2.22 -18.51
C GLY A 16 -6.77 -1.68 -17.99
N GLY A 17 -6.07 -2.45 -17.19
CA GLY A 17 -4.66 -2.21 -16.81
C GLY A 17 -3.71 -2.37 -18.01
N LYS A 18 -2.47 -1.93 -17.83
CA LYS A 18 -1.40 -2.02 -18.86
C LYS A 18 -0.29 -3.00 -18.46
N ASP A 19 -0.34 -3.52 -17.24
CA ASP A 19 0.68 -4.44 -16.73
C ASP A 19 0.54 -5.80 -17.42
N GLY A 20 1.65 -6.40 -17.82
CA GLY A 20 1.66 -7.74 -18.37
C GLY A 20 1.21 -8.79 -17.33
N ARG A 21 0.97 -10.03 -17.78
CA ARG A 21 0.76 -11.15 -16.87
C ARG A 21 2.03 -11.39 -16.06
N GLN A 22 1.89 -11.53 -14.74
CA GLN A 22 2.96 -11.91 -13.84
C GLN A 22 2.49 -13.07 -12.96
N SER A 23 3.27 -14.14 -12.94
CA SER A 23 3.04 -15.31 -12.08
C SER A 23 4.02 -15.31 -10.92
N PHE A 24 3.59 -15.83 -9.77
CA PHE A 24 4.35 -15.87 -8.53
C PHE A 24 4.50 -17.30 -7.99
N PRO A 25 5.13 -18.23 -8.75
CA PRO A 25 5.18 -19.65 -8.37
C PRO A 25 5.93 -19.90 -7.06
N ASN A 26 6.77 -18.96 -6.65
CA ASN A 26 7.64 -19.04 -5.47
C ASN A 26 7.34 -17.92 -4.45
N GLY A 27 6.09 -17.45 -4.33
CA GLY A 27 5.73 -16.40 -3.39
C GLY A 27 6.36 -15.06 -3.74
N ALA A 28 7.09 -14.46 -2.79
CA ALA A 28 7.70 -13.14 -2.98
C ALA A 28 8.88 -13.14 -3.99
N GLY A 29 9.48 -14.30 -4.25
CA GLY A 29 10.67 -14.36 -5.08
C GLY A 29 11.86 -13.60 -4.49
N ARG A 30 12.69 -13.02 -5.35
CA ARG A 30 13.86 -12.22 -4.96
C ARG A 30 13.61 -10.74 -5.21
N LEU A 31 14.09 -9.89 -4.31
CA LEU A 31 14.13 -8.46 -4.57
C LEU A 31 15.04 -8.17 -5.77
N GLY A 32 14.48 -7.73 -6.87
CA GLY A 32 15.21 -7.52 -8.14
C GLY A 32 14.84 -8.49 -9.25
N ASP A 33 13.98 -9.46 -9.00
CA ASP A 33 13.35 -10.22 -10.07
C ASP A 33 12.59 -9.29 -11.03
N PRO A 34 12.53 -9.61 -12.33
CA PRO A 34 11.81 -8.77 -13.29
C PRO A 34 10.31 -8.73 -12.98
N GLY A 35 9.68 -7.59 -13.27
CA GLY A 35 8.26 -7.36 -13.04
C GLY A 35 7.98 -6.45 -11.86
N HIS A 36 6.74 -6.46 -11.40
CA HIS A 36 6.33 -5.69 -10.23
C HIS A 36 6.73 -6.40 -8.93
N LEU A 37 7.09 -5.61 -7.92
CA LEU A 37 7.27 -6.15 -6.57
C LEU A 37 5.97 -6.80 -6.08
N PRO A 38 6.06 -7.91 -5.35
CA PRO A 38 4.91 -8.63 -4.80
C PRO A 38 4.33 -7.91 -3.55
N VAL A 39 4.02 -6.63 -3.70
CA VAL A 39 3.39 -5.77 -2.68
C VAL A 39 2.06 -5.22 -3.22
N ASN A 40 1.27 -4.57 -2.40
CA ASN A 40 -0.06 -4.11 -2.77
C ASN A 40 -0.94 -5.26 -3.30
N PHE A 41 -1.67 -5.02 -4.40
CA PHE A 41 -2.54 -6.06 -4.96
C PHE A 41 -1.79 -7.25 -5.58
N HIS A 42 -0.54 -7.08 -6.00
CA HIS A 42 0.31 -8.21 -6.44
C HIS A 42 0.60 -9.18 -5.28
N ALA A 43 0.60 -8.69 -4.05
CA ALA A 43 0.81 -9.50 -2.86
C ALA A 43 -0.24 -10.61 -2.66
N TYR A 44 -1.50 -10.36 -3.03
CA TYR A 44 -2.54 -11.38 -2.94
C TYR A 44 -2.31 -12.55 -3.92
N ALA A 45 -1.79 -12.26 -5.12
CA ALA A 45 -1.36 -13.29 -6.04
C ALA A 45 -0.11 -14.01 -5.53
N ALA A 46 0.88 -13.24 -5.07
CA ALA A 46 2.14 -13.79 -4.60
C ALA A 46 1.97 -14.69 -3.36
N CYS A 47 1.21 -14.26 -2.36
CA CYS A 47 0.99 -15.05 -1.15
C CYS A 47 0.22 -16.36 -1.39
N THR A 48 -0.45 -16.51 -2.54
CA THR A 48 -1.19 -17.71 -2.94
C THR A 48 -0.57 -18.44 -4.13
N TRP A 49 0.67 -18.14 -4.50
CA TRP A 49 1.36 -18.70 -5.67
C TRP A 49 0.58 -18.61 -6.99
N GLY A 50 -0.26 -17.59 -7.07
CA GLY A 50 -1.13 -17.33 -8.22
C GLY A 50 -0.55 -16.36 -9.24
N SER A 51 -1.44 -15.65 -9.93
CA SER A 51 -1.06 -14.72 -10.98
C SER A 51 -1.75 -13.35 -10.85
N TYR A 52 -1.08 -12.31 -11.34
CA TYR A 52 -1.64 -10.98 -11.55
C TYR A 52 -1.78 -10.71 -13.04
N LEU A 53 -2.94 -10.20 -13.45
CA LEU A 53 -3.23 -9.93 -14.86
C LEU A 53 -3.92 -8.57 -15.01
N SER A 54 -3.53 -7.87 -16.08
CA SER A 54 -4.30 -6.74 -16.60
C SER A 54 -5.07 -7.16 -17.84
N GLY A 55 -6.27 -6.62 -18.02
CA GLY A 55 -7.06 -6.88 -19.20
C GLY A 55 -8.35 -7.65 -18.94
N ASP A 56 -8.70 -8.55 -19.83
CA ASP A 56 -10.02 -9.19 -19.87
C ASP A 56 -10.11 -10.58 -19.21
N GLY A 57 -9.01 -11.06 -18.64
CA GLY A 57 -8.98 -12.34 -17.94
C GLY A 57 -9.18 -13.58 -18.83
N ALA A 58 -8.98 -13.48 -20.14
CA ALA A 58 -9.34 -14.52 -21.11
C ALA A 58 -8.57 -15.85 -20.96
N MET A 59 -7.47 -15.89 -20.19
CA MET A 59 -6.61 -17.07 -20.04
C MET A 59 -6.30 -17.36 -18.57
N LEU A 60 -7.34 -17.41 -17.73
CA LEU A 60 -7.20 -17.75 -16.31
C LEU A 60 -7.24 -19.27 -16.11
N GLU A 61 -6.14 -19.82 -15.61
CA GLU A 61 -6.08 -21.20 -15.15
C GLU A 61 -6.74 -21.34 -13.77
N GLU A 62 -6.57 -20.32 -12.92
CA GLU A 62 -7.09 -20.29 -11.55
C GLU A 62 -8.64 -20.26 -11.54
N SER A 63 -9.24 -21.06 -10.65
CA SER A 63 -10.68 -21.05 -10.39
C SER A 63 -11.14 -19.91 -9.48
N HIS A 64 -10.22 -19.36 -8.68
CA HIS A 64 -10.47 -18.30 -7.72
C HIS A 64 -9.91 -16.96 -8.24
N VAL A 65 -10.76 -15.94 -8.22
CA VAL A 65 -10.42 -14.63 -8.82
C VAL A 65 -10.69 -13.50 -7.84
N LEU A 66 -9.70 -12.63 -7.62
CA LEU A 66 -9.87 -11.32 -7.01
C LEU A 66 -9.94 -10.27 -8.11
N LEU A 67 -11.11 -9.72 -8.35
CA LEU A 67 -11.35 -8.69 -9.34
C LEU A 67 -11.18 -7.29 -8.74
N LEU A 68 -10.25 -6.51 -9.26
CA LEU A 68 -9.99 -5.14 -8.84
C LEU A 68 -10.95 -4.17 -9.53
N ILE A 69 -11.73 -3.43 -8.75
CA ILE A 69 -12.66 -2.41 -9.24
C ILE A 69 -11.97 -1.04 -9.17
N GLY A 70 -11.84 -0.36 -10.30
CA GLY A 70 -11.39 1.03 -10.39
C GLY A 70 -12.52 1.95 -10.85
N SER A 71 -12.17 3.14 -11.29
CA SER A 71 -13.11 4.17 -11.78
C SER A 71 -13.98 3.74 -12.97
N LYS A 72 -13.58 2.72 -13.73
CA LYS A 72 -14.33 2.17 -14.88
C LYS A 72 -15.19 0.97 -14.44
N MET A 73 -16.20 1.23 -13.63
CA MET A 73 -17.02 0.18 -13.00
C MET A 73 -17.79 -0.69 -14.00
N GLU A 74 -18.26 -0.11 -15.12
CA GLU A 74 -18.94 -0.88 -16.16
C GLU A 74 -18.05 -1.96 -16.79
N ARG A 75 -16.76 -1.69 -16.96
CA ARG A 75 -15.80 -2.70 -17.44
C ARG A 75 -15.61 -3.81 -16.43
N ALA A 76 -15.56 -3.46 -15.14
CA ALA A 76 -15.46 -4.44 -14.08
C ALA A 76 -16.73 -5.31 -13.99
N GLU A 77 -17.92 -4.72 -14.16
CA GLU A 77 -19.18 -5.44 -14.21
C GLU A 77 -19.22 -6.43 -15.39
N ALA A 78 -18.86 -5.98 -16.57
CA ALA A 78 -18.83 -6.84 -17.76
C ALA A 78 -17.85 -8.01 -17.60
N LEU A 79 -16.66 -7.76 -17.03
CA LEU A 79 -15.68 -8.80 -16.77
C LEU A 79 -16.15 -9.77 -15.69
N LEU A 80 -16.78 -9.28 -14.62
CA LEU A 80 -17.34 -10.09 -13.56
C LEU A 80 -18.36 -11.11 -14.10
N ARG A 81 -19.28 -10.65 -14.99
CA ARG A 81 -20.25 -11.54 -15.64
C ARG A 81 -19.57 -12.64 -16.43
N ARG A 82 -18.62 -12.29 -17.29
CA ARG A 82 -17.86 -13.27 -18.09
C ARG A 82 -17.11 -14.28 -17.24
N LEU A 83 -16.48 -13.84 -16.16
CA LEU A 83 -15.77 -14.74 -15.23
C LEU A 83 -16.72 -15.72 -14.53
N LYS A 84 -17.91 -15.25 -14.14
CA LYS A 84 -18.95 -16.12 -13.56
C LYS A 84 -19.51 -17.10 -14.58
N ASP A 85 -19.78 -16.65 -15.80
CA ASP A 85 -20.25 -17.53 -16.89
C ASP A 85 -19.20 -18.61 -17.23
N ALA A 86 -17.91 -18.30 -17.04
CA ALA A 86 -16.81 -19.26 -17.14
C ALA A 86 -16.62 -20.14 -15.87
N GLY A 87 -17.56 -20.11 -14.92
CA GLY A 87 -17.53 -20.93 -13.71
C GLY A 87 -16.51 -20.51 -12.66
N LYS A 88 -15.94 -19.28 -12.76
CA LYS A 88 -14.97 -18.79 -11.79
C LYS A 88 -15.67 -18.28 -10.51
N LYS A 89 -15.08 -18.55 -9.34
CA LYS A 89 -15.50 -17.97 -8.06
C LYS A 89 -14.81 -16.60 -7.89
N VAL A 90 -15.59 -15.51 -7.94
CA VAL A 90 -15.07 -14.15 -8.00
C VAL A 90 -15.38 -13.36 -6.73
N VAL A 91 -14.34 -12.89 -6.06
CA VAL A 91 -14.38 -11.88 -5.00
C VAL A 91 -13.92 -10.54 -5.58
N ILE A 92 -14.52 -9.46 -5.13
CA ILE A 92 -14.23 -8.10 -5.62
C ILE A 92 -13.48 -7.28 -4.59
N THR A 93 -12.67 -6.31 -5.03
CA THR A 93 -12.12 -5.27 -4.17
C THR A 93 -11.95 -3.95 -4.93
N ILE A 94 -12.14 -2.83 -4.24
CA ILE A 94 -11.86 -1.50 -4.80
C ILE A 94 -10.34 -1.29 -4.85
N LYS A 95 -9.81 -0.88 -6.00
CA LYS A 95 -8.37 -0.72 -6.21
C LYS A 95 -7.78 0.49 -5.47
N GLU A 96 -8.54 1.57 -5.35
CA GLU A 96 -8.11 2.83 -4.75
C GLU A 96 -9.04 3.13 -3.57
N THR A 97 -8.60 2.78 -2.37
CA THR A 97 -9.41 2.67 -1.15
C THR A 97 -9.19 3.79 -0.14
N GLY A 98 -8.40 4.81 -0.45
CA GLY A 98 -8.36 6.03 0.37
C GLY A 98 -9.68 6.78 0.32
N LEU A 99 -10.09 7.43 1.41
CA LEU A 99 -11.39 8.11 1.51
C LEU A 99 -11.63 9.12 0.38
N GLN A 100 -10.62 9.92 0.04
CA GLN A 100 -10.71 10.86 -1.08
C GLN A 100 -10.88 10.14 -2.43
N GLN A 101 -10.23 9.01 -2.62
CA GLN A 101 -10.32 8.22 -3.84
C GLN A 101 -11.69 7.55 -3.98
N ILE A 102 -12.22 6.99 -2.89
CA ILE A 102 -13.60 6.45 -2.83
C ILE A 102 -14.60 7.55 -3.17
N GLY A 103 -14.49 8.73 -2.56
CA GLY A 103 -15.31 9.88 -2.89
C GLY A 103 -15.26 10.23 -4.39
N GLY A 104 -14.07 10.22 -4.99
CA GLY A 104 -13.86 10.43 -6.42
C GLY A 104 -14.53 9.36 -7.31
N HIS A 105 -14.51 8.10 -6.89
CA HIS A 105 -15.19 7.01 -7.63
C HIS A 105 -16.71 7.21 -7.71
N PHE A 106 -17.33 7.72 -6.65
CA PHE A 106 -18.79 7.86 -6.53
C PHE A 106 -19.33 9.26 -6.79
N GLN A 107 -18.53 10.19 -7.30
CA GLN A 107 -19.01 11.49 -7.75
C GLN A 107 -20.13 11.41 -8.81
N LYS A 108 -20.12 10.33 -9.63
CA LYS A 108 -21.16 10.03 -10.59
C LYS A 108 -22.11 8.98 -10.02
N PHE A 109 -23.40 9.28 -10.00
CA PHE A 109 -24.43 8.35 -9.49
C PHE A 109 -24.48 7.01 -10.25
N GLU A 110 -24.14 7.02 -11.53
CA GLU A 110 -24.05 5.82 -12.37
C GLU A 110 -23.01 4.84 -11.82
N ASN A 111 -21.90 5.35 -11.30
CA ASN A 111 -20.88 4.52 -10.67
C ASN A 111 -21.40 3.82 -9.41
N TRP A 112 -22.18 4.51 -8.58
CA TRP A 112 -22.83 3.90 -7.42
C TRP A 112 -23.80 2.81 -7.83
N SER A 113 -24.62 3.05 -8.88
CA SER A 113 -25.54 2.07 -9.40
C SER A 113 -24.83 0.84 -9.98
N ALA A 114 -23.73 1.04 -10.72
CA ALA A 114 -22.89 -0.05 -11.21
C ALA A 114 -22.24 -0.82 -10.08
N PHE A 115 -21.75 -0.15 -9.06
CA PHE A 115 -21.15 -0.79 -7.88
C PHE A 115 -22.15 -1.69 -7.13
N LYS A 116 -23.40 -1.24 -6.96
CA LYS A 116 -24.47 -2.09 -6.37
C LYS A 116 -24.70 -3.36 -7.20
N ARG A 117 -24.75 -3.25 -8.54
CA ARG A 117 -24.91 -4.43 -9.42
C ARG A 117 -23.69 -5.36 -9.32
N ILE A 118 -22.49 -4.83 -9.27
CA ILE A 118 -21.25 -5.60 -9.06
C ILE A 118 -21.33 -6.36 -7.73
N CYS A 119 -21.69 -5.68 -6.64
CA CYS A 119 -21.83 -6.29 -5.31
C CYS A 119 -22.95 -7.35 -5.27
N ALA A 120 -24.02 -7.20 -6.05
CA ALA A 120 -25.07 -8.22 -6.15
C ALA A 120 -24.64 -9.44 -6.95
N LEU A 121 -23.70 -9.31 -7.88
CA LEU A 121 -23.20 -10.39 -8.73
C LEU A 121 -22.02 -11.14 -8.11
N ALA A 122 -21.18 -10.49 -7.30
CA ALA A 122 -19.98 -11.08 -6.73
C ALA A 122 -20.31 -12.17 -5.71
N HIS A 123 -19.39 -13.11 -5.51
CA HIS A 123 -19.50 -14.14 -4.47
C HIS A 123 -19.13 -13.57 -3.09
N GLY A 124 -18.25 -12.57 -3.05
CA GLY A 124 -17.82 -11.88 -1.84
C GLY A 124 -17.04 -10.63 -2.15
N ALA A 125 -16.62 -9.90 -1.12
CA ALA A 125 -15.75 -8.74 -1.24
C ALA A 125 -14.55 -8.82 -0.28
N LEU A 126 -13.46 -8.15 -0.66
CA LEU A 126 -12.27 -7.99 0.16
C LEU A 126 -12.15 -6.50 0.55
N ALA A 127 -12.26 -6.21 1.84
CA ALA A 127 -12.04 -4.89 2.39
C ALA A 127 -10.56 -4.73 2.76
N THR A 128 -9.86 -3.83 2.07
CA THR A 128 -8.42 -3.58 2.27
C THR A 128 -8.13 -2.45 3.27
N THR A 129 -9.17 -1.71 3.65
CA THR A 129 -9.13 -0.67 4.68
C THR A 129 -10.35 -0.77 5.58
N TYR A 130 -10.28 -0.18 6.77
CA TYR A 130 -11.39 -0.17 7.73
C TYR A 130 -12.66 0.49 7.18
N ASP A 131 -12.51 1.44 6.24
CA ASP A 131 -13.61 2.23 5.70
C ASP A 131 -14.33 1.54 4.52
N THR A 132 -13.78 0.44 3.97
CA THR A 132 -14.34 -0.20 2.78
C THR A 132 -15.38 -1.28 3.08
N GLU A 133 -15.34 -1.94 4.23
CA GLU A 133 -16.35 -2.92 4.62
C GLU A 133 -17.76 -2.31 4.69
N PRO A 134 -18.00 -1.18 5.41
CA PRO A 134 -19.31 -0.54 5.44
C PRO A 134 -19.83 -0.16 4.05
N LEU A 135 -18.95 0.20 3.12
CA LEU A 135 -19.30 0.55 1.75
C LEU A 135 -19.89 -0.66 0.99
N TYR A 136 -19.27 -1.84 1.11
CA TYR A 136 -19.79 -3.07 0.51
C TYR A 136 -21.13 -3.47 1.09
N LEU A 137 -21.28 -3.41 2.41
CA LEU A 137 -22.52 -3.73 3.11
C LEU A 137 -23.66 -2.75 2.78
N ALA A 138 -23.34 -1.47 2.52
CA ALA A 138 -24.32 -0.49 2.04
C ALA A 138 -24.80 -0.79 0.61
N ALA A 139 -23.95 -1.38 -0.21
CA ALA A 139 -24.30 -1.79 -1.58
C ALA A 139 -25.09 -3.11 -1.61
N ASN A 140 -24.73 -4.08 -0.77
CA ASN A 140 -25.40 -5.37 -0.62
C ASN A 140 -25.16 -5.91 0.81
N ARG A 141 -26.21 -5.91 1.65
CA ARG A 141 -26.15 -6.35 3.05
C ARG A 141 -25.76 -7.84 3.21
N ASN A 142 -26.06 -8.64 2.22
CA ASN A 142 -25.83 -10.09 2.28
C ASN A 142 -24.50 -10.50 1.63
N LEU A 143 -23.70 -9.55 1.14
CA LEU A 143 -22.40 -9.84 0.55
C LEU A 143 -21.41 -10.25 1.65
N PRO A 144 -20.85 -11.47 1.61
CA PRO A 144 -19.76 -11.84 2.50
C PRO A 144 -18.56 -10.89 2.28
N VAL A 145 -18.02 -10.31 3.37
CA VAL A 145 -16.88 -9.40 3.31
C VAL A 145 -15.77 -9.92 4.21
N LEU A 146 -14.56 -10.07 3.65
CA LEU A 146 -13.35 -10.32 4.41
C LEU A 146 -12.56 -9.03 4.57
N PHE A 147 -12.27 -8.61 5.79
CA PHE A 147 -11.27 -7.57 6.05
C PHE A 147 -9.88 -8.18 5.99
N LEU A 148 -9.10 -7.78 4.99
CA LEU A 148 -7.71 -8.21 4.84
C LEU A 148 -6.92 -7.13 4.07
N PRO A 149 -6.05 -6.36 4.72
CA PRO A 149 -5.18 -5.42 4.03
C PRO A 149 -4.16 -6.16 3.15
N PRO A 150 -3.52 -5.47 2.18
CA PRO A 150 -2.48 -6.09 1.37
C PRO A 150 -1.38 -6.70 2.23
N PRO A 151 -1.06 -7.99 2.03
CA PRO A 151 -0.04 -8.65 2.83
C PRO A 151 1.37 -8.26 2.40
N TYR A 152 2.33 -8.55 3.29
CA TYR A 152 3.75 -8.30 3.06
C TYR A 152 4.57 -9.57 3.27
N PRO A 153 5.64 -9.80 2.48
CA PRO A 153 6.51 -10.97 2.60
C PRO A 153 7.49 -10.84 3.77
N VAL A 154 6.99 -10.51 4.97
CA VAL A 154 7.77 -10.21 6.17
C VAL A 154 8.55 -11.43 6.68
N GLU A 155 8.08 -12.63 6.36
CA GLU A 155 8.71 -13.91 6.69
C GLU A 155 9.81 -14.29 5.68
N GLU A 156 9.71 -13.78 4.44
CA GLU A 156 10.62 -14.12 3.33
C GLU A 156 11.69 -13.04 3.13
N TRP A 157 11.36 -11.77 3.43
CA TRP A 157 12.25 -10.63 3.20
C TRP A 157 12.60 -9.90 4.48
N ASP A 158 13.90 -9.75 4.69
CA ASP A 158 14.51 -8.81 5.64
C ASP A 158 15.45 -7.88 4.86
N LEU A 159 15.03 -6.63 4.72
CA LEU A 159 15.76 -5.60 3.99
C LEU A 159 16.47 -4.62 4.95
N SER A 160 16.67 -5.01 6.21
CA SER A 160 17.34 -4.16 7.20
C SER A 160 18.73 -3.77 6.75
N SER A 161 19.13 -2.54 7.15
CA SER A 161 20.51 -2.07 7.01
C SER A 161 21.21 -2.09 8.37
N PRO A 162 22.48 -2.50 8.45
CA PRO A 162 23.25 -2.45 9.70
C PRO A 162 23.52 -1.02 10.15
N GLU A 163 23.63 -0.09 9.20
CA GLU A 163 23.85 1.33 9.46
C GLU A 163 22.56 2.10 9.16
N LYS A 164 22.12 2.89 10.15
CA LYS A 164 20.90 3.70 10.03
C LYS A 164 21.18 5.12 10.50
N SER A 165 20.79 6.10 9.66
CA SER A 165 20.96 7.53 9.95
C SER A 165 19.82 8.33 9.37
N GLY A 166 19.27 9.25 10.13
CA GLY A 166 18.30 10.23 9.66
C GLY A 166 16.87 9.75 9.58
N ILE A 167 16.06 10.63 9.03
CA ILE A 167 14.60 10.50 8.90
C ILE A 167 14.23 10.42 7.42
N PHE A 168 13.47 9.41 7.02
CA PHE A 168 12.95 9.28 5.67
C PHE A 168 11.53 9.84 5.60
N ILE A 169 11.23 10.68 4.61
CA ILE A 169 9.87 11.19 4.40
C ILE A 169 9.10 10.23 3.50
N GLY A 170 8.06 9.60 4.07
CA GLY A 170 7.31 8.54 3.42
C GLY A 170 6.44 8.98 2.25
N THR A 171 5.94 10.23 2.26
CA THR A 171 5.10 10.78 1.18
C THR A 171 5.88 11.78 0.34
N ARG A 172 5.41 12.06 -0.90
CA ARG A 172 6.09 12.97 -1.84
C ARG A 172 5.16 13.84 -2.68
N GLN A 173 3.86 13.79 -2.42
CA GLN A 173 2.85 14.46 -3.27
C GLN A 173 2.28 15.68 -2.57
N LEU A 174 2.82 16.87 -2.86
CA LEU A 174 2.33 18.14 -2.32
C LEU A 174 0.87 18.45 -2.69
N PHE A 175 0.44 18.03 -3.88
CA PHE A 175 -0.88 18.32 -4.41
C PHE A 175 -1.99 17.37 -3.90
N VAL A 176 -1.65 16.34 -3.12
CA VAL A 176 -2.62 15.47 -2.45
C VAL A 176 -2.79 15.97 -1.02
N THR A 177 -3.80 16.80 -0.79
CA THR A 177 -4.01 17.51 0.48
C THR A 177 -4.08 16.58 1.68
N SER A 178 -4.76 15.42 1.56
CA SER A 178 -4.89 14.44 2.64
C SER A 178 -3.55 13.83 3.09
N ARG A 179 -2.49 13.96 2.30
CA ARG A 179 -1.16 13.46 2.67
C ARG A 179 -0.38 14.40 3.57
N ASN A 180 -0.82 15.65 3.72
CA ASN A 180 -0.19 16.66 4.59
C ASN A 180 1.34 16.77 4.40
N HIS A 181 1.82 16.53 3.17
CA HIS A 181 3.25 16.39 2.90
C HIS A 181 4.06 17.65 3.22
N ALA A 182 3.56 18.84 2.83
CA ALA A 182 4.21 20.10 3.15
C ALA A 182 4.32 20.31 4.67
N LEU A 183 3.24 20.03 5.40
CA LEU A 183 3.22 20.12 6.86
C LEU A 183 4.24 19.15 7.49
N ALA A 184 4.33 17.92 6.97
CA ALA A 184 5.31 16.94 7.44
C ALA A 184 6.73 17.45 7.30
N LEU A 185 7.08 18.08 6.17
CA LEU A 185 8.40 18.66 5.93
C LEU A 185 8.71 19.85 6.86
N VAL A 186 7.74 20.75 7.01
CA VAL A 186 7.89 21.91 7.91
C VAL A 186 8.07 21.48 9.36
N MET A 187 7.34 20.48 9.82
CA MET A 187 7.40 20.02 11.21
C MET A 187 8.62 19.15 11.51
N VAL A 188 9.08 18.34 10.56
CA VAL A 188 10.26 17.48 10.79
C VAL A 188 11.57 18.25 10.79
N SER A 189 11.65 19.41 10.12
CA SER A 189 12.88 20.20 10.01
C SER A 189 13.46 20.66 11.35
N PRO A 190 12.70 21.29 12.28
CA PRO A 190 13.23 21.66 13.58
C PRO A 190 13.57 20.43 14.44
N LEU A 191 12.81 19.34 14.35
CA LEU A 191 13.12 18.08 15.01
C LEU A 191 14.47 17.51 14.51
N ALA A 192 14.68 17.52 13.22
CA ALA A 192 15.93 17.04 12.62
C ALA A 192 17.15 17.86 13.07
N ALA A 193 17.00 19.19 13.18
CA ALA A 193 18.03 20.06 13.72
C ALA A 193 18.31 19.78 15.21
N GLU A 194 17.26 19.64 16.02
CA GLU A 194 17.32 19.30 17.45
C GLU A 194 18.07 17.97 17.67
N MET A 195 17.74 16.95 16.88
CA MET A 195 18.29 15.59 17.02
C MET A 195 19.57 15.36 16.23
N ASN A 196 20.06 16.38 15.50
CA ASN A 196 21.21 16.30 14.59
C ASN A 196 21.10 15.14 13.58
N GLU A 197 19.90 14.96 12.99
CA GLU A 197 19.62 13.91 12.03
C GLU A 197 19.35 14.47 10.63
N PRO A 198 19.89 13.86 9.56
CA PRO A 198 19.53 14.26 8.20
C PRO A 198 18.08 13.84 7.88
N VAL A 199 17.42 14.62 7.03
CA VAL A 199 16.10 14.30 6.48
C VAL A 199 16.23 13.99 4.99
N THR A 200 15.69 12.88 4.55
CA THR A 200 15.69 12.51 3.13
C THR A 200 14.29 12.50 2.56
N VAL A 201 14.08 13.22 1.45
CA VAL A 201 12.87 13.19 0.66
C VAL A 201 13.17 12.82 -0.80
N ILE A 202 12.35 11.97 -1.40
CA ILE A 202 12.45 11.61 -2.83
C ILE A 202 11.50 12.51 -3.62
N SER A 203 12.03 13.23 -4.60
CA SER A 203 11.26 14.14 -5.46
C SER A 203 11.72 14.03 -6.91
N GLY A 204 11.19 13.05 -7.63
CA GLY A 204 11.50 12.87 -9.06
C GLY A 204 11.02 14.07 -9.91
N ARG A 205 11.66 14.29 -11.06
CA ARG A 205 11.26 15.29 -12.06
C ARG A 205 10.24 14.71 -13.03
N ALA A 206 9.47 15.60 -13.67
CA ALA A 206 8.54 15.21 -14.72
C ALA A 206 9.23 14.63 -15.97
N SER A 207 10.48 15.07 -16.23
CA SER A 207 11.33 14.50 -17.30
C SER A 207 11.59 13.02 -17.12
N ASP A 208 11.54 12.52 -15.89
CA ASP A 208 11.75 11.12 -15.55
C ASP A 208 10.49 10.26 -15.81
N LEU A 209 9.37 10.89 -16.21
CA LEU A 209 8.10 10.23 -16.48
C LEU A 209 7.92 9.92 -17.97
N PRO A 210 7.25 8.83 -18.34
CA PRO A 210 6.88 8.56 -19.72
C PRO A 210 6.06 9.70 -20.34
N PRO A 211 6.22 10.00 -21.65
CA PRO A 211 5.58 11.13 -22.34
C PRO A 211 4.06 11.22 -22.22
N VAL A 212 3.37 10.09 -22.02
CA VAL A 212 1.90 9.98 -21.89
C VAL A 212 1.36 10.69 -20.63
N LYS A 213 2.21 11.03 -19.65
CA LYS A 213 1.81 11.66 -18.39
C LYS A 213 2.05 13.18 -18.35
N ARG A 214 2.13 13.86 -19.47
CA ARG A 214 2.50 15.29 -19.57
C ARG A 214 1.59 16.26 -18.78
N VAL A 215 0.32 15.92 -18.55
CA VAL A 215 -0.59 16.78 -17.75
C VAL A 215 -0.17 16.77 -16.27
N LEU A 216 0.36 15.67 -15.75
CA LEU A 216 0.90 15.57 -14.39
C LEU A 216 2.30 16.19 -14.25
N ASN A 217 2.97 16.46 -15.37
CA ASN A 217 4.34 16.97 -15.40
C ASN A 217 4.49 18.30 -14.63
N LYS A 218 3.55 19.23 -14.84
CA LYS A 218 3.60 20.54 -14.15
C LYS A 218 3.49 20.42 -12.63
N LEU A 219 2.64 19.51 -12.12
CA LEU A 219 2.49 19.29 -10.69
C LEU A 219 3.71 18.59 -10.10
N VAL A 220 4.31 17.67 -10.83
CA VAL A 220 5.55 16.98 -10.41
C VAL A 220 6.71 17.95 -10.37
N ASP A 221 6.88 18.77 -11.41
CA ASP A 221 7.94 19.79 -11.46
C ASP A 221 7.73 20.87 -10.38
N TYR A 222 6.47 21.29 -10.14
CA TYR A 222 6.15 22.19 -9.03
C TYR A 222 6.56 21.58 -7.67
N SER A 223 6.22 20.32 -7.43
CA SER A 223 6.59 19.62 -6.20
C SER A 223 8.11 19.52 -6.05
N HIS A 224 8.81 19.23 -7.16
CA HIS A 224 10.27 19.16 -7.16
C HIS A 224 10.92 20.51 -6.85
N ASP A 225 10.47 21.60 -7.49
CA ASP A 225 10.98 22.95 -7.23
C ASP A 225 10.71 23.40 -5.80
N TRP A 226 9.53 23.08 -5.27
CA TRP A 226 9.19 23.35 -3.87
C TRP A 226 10.15 22.64 -2.90
N HIS A 227 10.41 21.34 -3.11
CA HIS A 227 11.34 20.58 -2.27
C HIS A 227 12.75 21.15 -2.32
N ARG A 228 13.22 21.52 -3.51
CA ARG A 228 14.53 22.12 -3.69
C ARG A 228 14.66 23.44 -2.93
N ARG A 229 13.70 24.34 -3.09
CA ARG A 229 13.68 25.64 -2.38
C ARG A 229 13.56 25.46 -0.87
N PHE A 230 12.76 24.52 -0.42
CA PHE A 230 12.63 24.22 1.00
C PHE A 230 13.95 23.70 1.58
N ALA A 231 14.66 22.85 0.87
CA ALA A 231 15.96 22.33 1.29
C ALA A 231 17.03 23.44 1.43
N GLU A 232 16.93 24.55 0.68
CA GLU A 232 17.81 25.72 0.82
C GLU A 232 17.63 26.41 2.20
N THR A 233 16.45 26.26 2.83
CA THR A 233 16.13 26.82 4.16
C THR A 233 16.27 25.81 5.30
N ALA A 234 16.52 24.54 4.99
CA ALA A 234 16.58 23.42 5.94
C ALA A 234 17.87 22.61 5.69
N PRO A 235 18.99 22.99 6.30
CA PRO A 235 20.34 22.43 6.01
C PRO A 235 20.43 20.90 6.17
N GLN A 236 19.60 20.30 7.05
CA GLN A 236 19.55 18.84 7.26
C GLN A 236 18.81 18.10 6.14
N MET A 237 18.11 18.81 5.25
CA MET A 237 17.28 18.19 4.23
C MET A 237 18.07 17.82 2.99
N ARG A 238 17.98 16.56 2.60
CA ARG A 238 18.50 16.00 1.37
C ARG A 238 17.36 15.65 0.42
N VAL A 239 17.34 16.27 -0.77
CA VAL A 239 16.39 15.97 -1.84
C VAL A 239 17.03 15.02 -2.85
N ILE A 240 16.44 13.85 -3.04
CA ILE A 240 16.83 12.93 -4.11
C ILE A 240 16.00 13.25 -5.34
N SER A 241 16.59 13.93 -6.29
CA SER A 241 15.90 14.53 -7.45
C SER A 241 15.78 13.58 -8.64
N ARG A 242 15.48 12.30 -8.40
CA ARG A 242 15.24 11.33 -9.46
C ARG A 242 14.22 10.30 -9.03
N GLN A 243 13.57 9.68 -10.00
CA GLN A 243 12.79 8.49 -9.72
C GLN A 243 13.73 7.31 -9.40
N MET A 244 13.31 6.48 -8.47
CA MET A 244 14.07 5.31 -8.06
C MET A 244 13.31 4.04 -8.44
N PRO A 245 13.99 3.02 -8.97
CA PRO A 245 13.42 1.68 -8.99
C PRO A 245 13.06 1.24 -7.58
N ALA A 246 12.05 0.39 -7.45
CA ALA A 246 11.52 -0.02 -6.15
C ALA A 246 12.57 -0.66 -5.24
N GLN A 247 13.47 -1.45 -5.80
CA GLN A 247 14.59 -2.05 -5.06
C GLN A 247 15.54 -0.98 -4.46
N GLU A 248 15.88 0.04 -5.23
CA GLU A 248 16.74 1.13 -4.78
C GLU A 248 16.02 2.00 -3.74
N TYR A 249 14.72 2.24 -3.93
CA TYR A 249 13.87 2.93 -2.96
C TYR A 249 13.88 2.23 -1.59
N LEU A 250 13.65 0.92 -1.56
CA LEU A 250 13.66 0.15 -0.32
C LEU A 250 15.04 0.15 0.35
N ARG A 251 16.13 -0.01 -0.42
CA ARG A 251 17.50 0.09 0.12
C ARG A 251 17.79 1.47 0.69
N THR A 252 17.34 2.53 0.01
CA THR A 252 17.49 3.90 0.51
C THR A 252 16.71 4.08 1.80
N MET A 253 15.47 3.64 1.86
CA MET A 253 14.64 3.70 3.07
C MET A 253 15.29 2.94 4.23
N ALA A 254 15.81 1.74 4.00
CA ALA A 254 16.44 0.88 5.02
C ALA A 254 17.63 1.51 5.73
N GLY A 255 18.33 2.46 5.09
CA GLY A 255 19.43 3.21 5.68
C GLY A 255 19.01 4.31 6.67
N HIS A 256 17.71 4.49 6.94
CA HIS A 256 17.20 5.52 7.85
C HIS A 256 16.77 4.93 9.19
N LYS A 257 16.74 5.75 10.23
CA LYS A 257 16.28 5.36 11.57
C LYS A 257 14.77 5.25 11.66
N LEU A 258 14.02 6.10 10.95
CA LEU A 258 12.56 6.03 10.90
C LEU A 258 12.02 6.64 9.61
N VAL A 259 10.79 6.26 9.28
CA VAL A 259 9.95 6.93 8.29
C VAL A 259 8.99 7.86 9.01
N PHE A 260 8.89 9.11 8.54
CA PHE A 260 7.95 10.11 9.04
C PHE A 260 6.94 10.49 7.98
N GLN A 261 5.68 10.58 8.35
CA GLN A 261 4.60 11.07 7.50
C GLN A 261 3.42 11.57 8.32
N LEU A 262 2.57 12.42 7.72
CA LEU A 262 1.33 12.91 8.31
C LEU A 262 0.11 12.60 7.41
N ASP A 263 0.18 11.48 6.67
CA ASP A 263 -0.87 11.07 5.74
C ASP A 263 -2.17 10.71 6.48
N GLN A 264 -3.27 11.39 6.12
CA GLN A 264 -4.62 11.19 6.66
C GLN A 264 -5.57 10.58 5.61
N SER A 265 -5.04 9.92 4.58
CA SER A 265 -5.83 9.39 3.46
C SER A 265 -6.63 8.13 3.78
N SER A 266 -6.40 7.49 4.94
CA SER A 266 -6.99 6.17 5.29
C SER A 266 -6.77 5.12 4.18
N VAL A 267 -5.58 5.10 3.60
CA VAL A 267 -5.17 4.14 2.55
C VAL A 267 -4.72 2.80 3.17
N PRO A 268 -4.45 1.75 2.36
CA PRO A 268 -3.90 0.51 2.89
C PRO A 268 -2.57 0.64 3.65
N GLY A 269 -1.77 1.71 3.40
CA GLY A 269 -0.55 2.00 4.17
C GLY A 269 0.71 1.38 3.57
N GLN A 270 0.93 1.52 2.25
CA GLN A 270 2.11 0.95 1.59
C GLN A 270 3.42 1.42 2.22
N VAL A 271 3.54 2.69 2.58
CA VAL A 271 4.77 3.24 3.18
C VAL A 271 5.14 2.53 4.48
N ALA A 272 4.14 2.22 5.32
CA ALA A 272 4.36 1.47 6.57
C ALA A 272 4.78 0.02 6.29
N GLY A 273 4.19 -0.63 5.29
CA GLY A 273 4.59 -1.96 4.87
C GLY A 273 6.01 -2.00 4.29
N ASP A 274 6.39 -1.00 3.52
CA ASP A 274 7.76 -0.85 3.02
C ASP A 274 8.77 -0.64 4.17
N ALA A 275 8.41 0.21 5.16
CA ALA A 275 9.20 0.43 6.37
C ALA A 275 9.35 -0.85 7.20
N LEU A 276 8.29 -1.65 7.32
CA LEU A 276 8.31 -2.95 7.98
C LEU A 276 9.34 -3.90 7.32
N LEU A 277 9.36 -3.99 5.99
CA LEU A 277 10.35 -4.82 5.27
C LEU A 277 11.78 -4.32 5.51
N CYS A 278 11.96 -3.02 5.69
CA CYS A 278 13.25 -2.38 6.01
C CYS A 278 13.63 -2.46 7.50
N ARG A 279 12.78 -3.04 8.37
CA ARG A 279 12.98 -3.10 9.82
C ARG A 279 13.22 -1.72 10.43
N ILE A 280 12.39 -0.75 10.06
CA ILE A 280 12.41 0.60 10.62
C ILE A 280 11.00 1.04 11.03
N PRO A 281 10.84 1.83 12.10
CA PRO A 281 9.55 2.36 12.50
C PRO A 281 8.97 3.30 11.46
N CYS A 282 7.64 3.23 11.24
CA CYS A 282 6.89 4.24 10.50
C CYS A 282 6.04 5.06 11.48
N VAL A 283 6.28 6.36 11.54
CA VAL A 283 5.65 7.28 12.50
C VAL A 283 4.69 8.20 11.77
N GLY A 284 3.50 8.36 12.34
CA GLY A 284 2.41 9.14 11.72
C GLY A 284 1.68 8.34 10.65
N GLY A 285 0.83 9.02 9.89
CA GLY A 285 -0.09 8.34 8.98
C GLY A 285 -1.27 7.66 9.70
N ASN A 286 -2.36 7.43 8.97
CA ASN A 286 -3.55 6.77 9.48
C ASN A 286 -3.99 5.58 8.61
N GLY A 287 -3.11 5.07 7.75
CA GLY A 287 -3.40 3.93 6.91
C GLY A 287 -3.63 2.64 7.71
N THR A 288 -4.18 1.64 7.05
CA THR A 288 -4.50 0.37 7.70
C THR A 288 -3.26 -0.34 8.22
N ALA A 289 -2.17 -0.38 7.44
CA ALA A 289 -0.93 -1.00 7.86
C ALA A 289 -0.34 -0.29 9.09
N GLU A 290 -0.31 1.06 9.11
CA GLU A 290 0.17 1.84 10.26
C GLU A 290 -0.59 1.46 11.53
N ARG A 291 -1.91 1.35 11.45
CA ARG A 291 -2.78 1.03 12.60
C ARG A 291 -2.62 -0.41 13.08
N ILE A 292 -2.23 -1.33 12.22
CA ILE A 292 -2.05 -2.76 12.55
C ILE A 292 -0.65 -3.05 13.08
N ILE A 293 0.39 -2.57 12.39
CA ILE A 293 1.77 -2.98 12.66
C ILE A 293 2.57 -1.97 13.47
N PHE A 294 2.16 -0.69 13.45
CA PHE A 294 2.73 0.39 14.26
C PHE A 294 1.65 1.13 15.09
N PRO A 295 0.80 0.41 15.87
CA PRO A 295 -0.37 1.01 16.52
C PRO A 295 0.01 2.15 17.48
N ASP A 296 1.15 2.05 18.14
CA ASP A 296 1.65 3.05 19.08
C ASP A 296 2.30 4.25 18.38
N LEU A 297 2.57 4.16 17.07
CA LEU A 297 3.22 5.20 16.27
C LEU A 297 2.29 5.83 15.22
N CYS A 298 1.14 5.22 14.93
CA CYS A 298 0.22 5.73 13.91
C CYS A 298 -0.35 7.10 14.29
N GLY A 299 -0.65 7.93 13.29
CA GLY A 299 -1.21 9.28 13.49
C GLY A 299 -2.70 9.32 13.77
N HIS A 300 -3.38 8.17 13.81
CA HIS A 300 -4.82 8.12 14.05
C HIS A 300 -5.17 8.61 15.45
N GLY A 301 -5.96 9.70 15.54
CA GLY A 301 -6.37 10.30 16.81
C GLY A 301 -5.28 11.08 17.54
N ARG A 302 -4.12 11.35 16.92
CA ARG A 302 -3.01 12.10 17.50
C ARG A 302 -2.82 13.46 16.85
N THR A 303 -2.37 14.41 17.66
CA THR A 303 -1.87 15.70 17.19
C THR A 303 -0.49 15.54 16.55
N ALA A 304 -0.10 16.51 15.73
CA ALA A 304 1.22 16.51 15.11
C ALA A 304 2.36 16.60 16.16
N GLU A 305 2.16 17.32 17.28
CA GLU A 305 3.15 17.41 18.36
C GLU A 305 3.34 16.07 19.08
N GLU A 306 2.26 15.33 19.34
CA GLU A 306 2.36 13.97 19.89
C GLU A 306 3.14 13.05 18.96
N ILE A 307 2.94 13.15 17.64
CA ILE A 307 3.68 12.37 16.64
C ILE A 307 5.16 12.74 16.64
N LEU A 308 5.50 14.04 16.75
CA LEU A 308 6.92 14.47 16.89
C LEU A 308 7.55 13.98 18.19
N GLY A 309 6.80 13.93 19.29
CA GLY A 309 7.24 13.34 20.57
C GLY A 309 7.64 11.86 20.42
N LEU A 310 6.88 11.09 19.63
CA LEU A 310 7.23 9.70 19.30
C LEU A 310 8.52 9.61 18.48
N CYS A 311 8.72 10.53 17.52
CA CYS A 311 9.98 10.59 16.76
C CYS A 311 11.17 10.89 17.66
N ARG A 312 11.07 11.88 18.58
CA ARG A 312 12.15 12.19 19.56
C ARG A 312 12.51 10.96 20.37
N ARG A 313 11.50 10.24 20.87
CA ARG A 313 11.72 9.02 21.66
C ARG A 313 12.43 7.93 20.85
N LEU A 314 12.00 7.66 19.63
CA LEU A 314 12.63 6.67 18.75
C LEU A 314 14.09 7.03 18.38
N LEU A 315 14.38 8.30 18.18
CA LEU A 315 15.73 8.77 17.83
C LEU A 315 16.67 8.78 19.05
N GLY A 316 16.14 9.01 20.25
CA GLY A 316 16.92 9.12 21.49
C GLY A 316 17.02 7.85 22.32
N ASP A 317 16.13 6.88 22.14
CA ASP A 317 16.04 5.64 22.94
C ASP A 317 16.18 4.41 22.05
N LYS A 318 17.38 3.84 22.02
CA LYS A 318 17.69 2.63 21.23
C LYS A 318 16.86 1.42 21.65
N SER A 319 16.62 1.25 22.96
CA SER A 319 15.85 0.12 23.49
C SER A 319 14.38 0.19 23.03
N TYR A 320 13.81 1.40 23.06
CA TYR A 320 12.46 1.64 22.54
C TYR A 320 12.38 1.40 21.03
N PHE A 321 13.39 1.84 20.27
CA PHE A 321 13.47 1.55 18.83
C PHE A 321 13.46 0.06 18.53
N GLU A 322 14.33 -0.72 19.21
CA GLU A 322 14.44 -2.17 19.02
C GLU A 322 13.14 -2.89 19.40
N GLU A 323 12.50 -2.48 20.49
CA GLU A 323 11.19 -3.03 20.91
C GLU A 323 10.09 -2.75 19.89
N VAL A 324 10.00 -1.53 19.35
CA VAL A 324 9.03 -1.17 18.33
C VAL A 324 9.22 -2.01 17.06
N VAL A 325 10.46 -2.17 16.61
CA VAL A 325 10.77 -2.98 15.41
C VAL A 325 10.39 -4.44 15.66
N ARG A 326 10.77 -5.03 16.79
CA ARG A 326 10.44 -6.41 17.16
C ARG A 326 8.90 -6.62 17.15
N ARG A 327 8.17 -5.75 17.86
CA ARG A 327 6.72 -5.83 17.97
C ARG A 327 6.02 -5.65 16.62
N SER A 328 6.50 -4.76 15.76
CA SER A 328 5.92 -4.56 14.43
C SER A 328 6.04 -5.81 13.55
N VAL A 329 7.15 -6.53 13.62
CA VAL A 329 7.34 -7.80 12.92
C VAL A 329 6.40 -8.88 13.46
N GLU A 330 6.26 -9.00 14.78
CA GLU A 330 5.34 -9.96 15.40
C GLU A 330 3.89 -9.72 14.99
N LEU A 331 3.42 -8.47 15.05
CA LEU A 331 2.07 -8.09 14.61
C LEU A 331 1.85 -8.34 13.12
N ALA A 332 2.89 -8.09 12.31
CA ALA A 332 2.80 -8.35 10.87
C ALA A 332 2.78 -9.84 10.56
N CYS A 333 3.57 -10.68 11.23
CA CYS A 333 3.55 -12.13 11.08
C CYS A 333 2.16 -12.69 11.43
N GLU A 334 1.53 -12.16 12.46
CA GLU A 334 0.18 -12.59 12.87
C GLU A 334 -0.93 -12.15 11.88
N LYS A 335 -0.85 -10.90 11.34
CA LYS A 335 -2.01 -10.25 10.69
C LYS A 335 -1.83 -9.93 9.22
N MET A 336 -0.59 -9.75 8.75
CA MET A 336 -0.29 -9.21 7.41
C MET A 336 0.81 -9.98 6.67
N SER A 337 1.31 -11.09 7.23
CA SER A 337 2.27 -11.93 6.51
C SER A 337 1.59 -12.71 5.37
N TYR A 338 2.41 -13.23 4.46
CA TYR A 338 1.93 -14.07 3.38
C TYR A 338 1.23 -15.33 3.87
N SER A 339 1.76 -15.96 4.93
CA SER A 339 1.16 -17.16 5.52
C SER A 339 -0.21 -16.86 6.15
N ALA A 340 -0.32 -15.78 6.94
CA ALA A 340 -1.57 -15.34 7.56
C ALA A 340 -2.63 -14.97 6.50
N ALA A 341 -2.24 -14.23 5.47
CA ALA A 341 -3.13 -13.82 4.40
C ALA A 341 -3.63 -15.02 3.57
N ARG A 342 -2.74 -15.96 3.21
CA ARG A 342 -3.12 -17.19 2.50
C ARG A 342 -4.15 -17.98 3.27
N LYS A 343 -3.92 -18.19 4.57
CA LYS A 343 -4.87 -18.89 5.44
C LYS A 343 -6.24 -18.20 5.46
N SER A 344 -6.28 -16.88 5.64
CA SER A 344 -7.52 -16.11 5.67
C SER A 344 -8.26 -16.16 4.33
N LEU A 345 -7.55 -16.02 3.23
CA LEU A 345 -8.11 -16.11 1.88
C LEU A 345 -8.66 -17.50 1.60
N SER A 346 -7.91 -18.57 1.88
CA SER A 346 -8.36 -19.93 1.65
C SER A 346 -9.65 -20.24 2.43
N LEU A 347 -9.69 -19.91 3.72
CA LEU A 347 -10.90 -20.09 4.55
C LEU A 347 -12.09 -19.29 4.03
N PHE A 348 -11.87 -18.04 3.62
CA PHE A 348 -12.93 -17.21 3.07
C PHE A 348 -13.49 -17.77 1.78
N TRP A 349 -12.65 -18.22 0.82
CA TRP A 349 -13.14 -18.82 -0.42
C TRP A 349 -13.87 -20.15 -0.21
N VAL A 350 -13.51 -20.92 0.82
CA VAL A 350 -14.25 -22.15 1.19
C VAL A 350 -15.65 -21.81 1.73
N SER A 351 -15.79 -20.69 2.46
CA SER A 351 -17.07 -20.28 3.03
C SER A 351 -18.06 -19.68 2.02
N LEU A 352 -17.61 -19.28 0.84
CA LEU A 352 -18.44 -18.76 -0.25
C LEU A 352 -19.13 -19.90 -1.03
#